data_d86a120617ac2ec5c1556c50b8c768a7
#
_entry.id   d86a120617ac2ec5c1556c50b8c768a7
#
_cell.length_a   1.000
_cell.length_b   1.000
_cell.length_c   1.000
_cell.angle_alpha   90.00
_cell.angle_beta   90.00
_cell.angle_gamma   90.00
#
_symmetry.space_group_name_H-M   'P 1'
#
loop_
_entity.id
_entity.type
_entity.pdbx_description
1 polymer ?
#
loop_
_entity_poly.entity_id
_entity_poly.type
_entity_poly.pdbx_seq_one_letter_code
_entity_poly.pdbx_strand_id
1 'polypeptide(L)'
;PICANPHADSLALSAMRLIGPNLRAAYREPRNAAAREAMMLGATQAGLAFSNSSVALVHGMSRPIGAHFHVAHGLSNAMLLPAVMRFSVGAAPSRYADCARAYGLSGDSDEALAQALVGAIEQLCADLAVPTPRAYGIDKARWDELAPLMAEQALASGSPGNNPRVPDAAEIVEGVLGRAGSIDQALHQALDAGWSL
;
A
#
# COMPACT_ATOMS: atom_id res chain seq x y z
N PRO A 1 2.19 15.01 3.68
CA PRO A 1 1.08 14.82 4.63
C PRO A 1 0.97 15.98 5.61
N ILE A 2 -0.25 16.44 5.89
CA ILE A 2 -0.47 17.58 6.81
C ILE A 2 0.00 17.26 8.23
N CYS A 3 -0.12 15.99 8.65
CA CYS A 3 0.24 15.53 9.99
C CYS A 3 1.66 14.96 10.10
N ALA A 4 2.49 15.10 9.07
CA ALA A 4 3.87 14.63 9.11
C ALA A 4 4.68 15.40 10.16
N ASN A 5 5.49 14.66 10.92
CA ASN A 5 6.37 15.25 11.92
C ASN A 5 7.63 14.37 12.13
N PRO A 6 8.77 14.94 12.59
CA PRO A 6 10.03 14.20 12.70
C PRO A 6 9.97 12.97 13.60
N HIS A 7 9.13 12.98 14.64
CA HIS A 7 8.99 11.84 15.55
C HIS A 7 8.31 10.65 14.84
N ALA A 8 7.18 10.90 14.20
CA ALA A 8 6.47 9.87 13.44
C ALA A 8 7.31 9.36 12.26
N ASP A 9 8.02 10.26 11.56
CA ASP A 9 8.88 9.89 10.43
C ASP A 9 10.01 8.95 10.87
N SER A 10 10.67 9.23 12.00
CA SER A 10 11.75 8.39 12.50
C SER A 10 11.26 6.97 12.86
N LEU A 11 10.09 6.87 13.48
CA LEU A 11 9.46 5.59 13.80
C LEU A 11 9.03 4.83 12.54
N ALA A 12 8.44 5.51 11.57
CA ALA A 12 8.02 4.90 10.31
C ALA A 12 9.20 4.34 9.51
N LEU A 13 10.28 5.13 9.35
CA LEU A 13 11.49 4.68 8.66
C LEU A 13 12.19 3.53 9.43
N SER A 14 12.20 3.56 10.75
CA SER A 14 12.70 2.45 11.57
C SER A 14 11.87 1.17 11.37
N ALA A 15 10.54 1.29 11.37
CA ALA A 15 9.63 0.19 11.09
C ALA A 15 9.89 -0.42 9.70
N MET A 16 10.11 0.41 8.67
CA MET A 16 10.39 -0.08 7.31
C MET A 16 11.70 -0.88 7.23
N ARG A 17 12.77 -0.46 7.96
CA ARG A 17 14.04 -1.19 8.05
C ARG A 17 13.88 -2.57 8.69
N LEU A 18 12.91 -2.74 9.56
CA LEU A 18 12.60 -4.01 10.21
C LEU A 18 11.67 -4.88 9.36
N ILE A 19 10.59 -4.31 8.84
CA ILE A 19 9.55 -5.03 8.12
C ILE A 19 10.04 -5.46 6.74
N GLY A 20 10.65 -4.57 5.97
CA GLY A 20 11.06 -4.81 4.59
C GLY A 20 11.83 -6.13 4.41
N PRO A 21 12.96 -6.33 5.09
CA PRO A 21 13.76 -7.55 4.94
C PRO A 21 13.14 -8.80 5.59
N ASN A 22 12.25 -8.64 6.57
CA ASN A 22 11.78 -9.76 7.39
C ASN A 22 10.39 -10.28 7.03
N LEU A 23 9.57 -9.51 6.30
CA LEU A 23 8.18 -9.88 6.03
C LEU A 23 8.05 -11.18 5.22
N ARG A 24 8.88 -11.32 4.16
CA ARG A 24 8.90 -12.55 3.35
C ARG A 24 9.31 -13.78 4.17
N ALA A 25 10.34 -13.63 4.99
CA ALA A 25 10.82 -14.70 5.87
C ALA A 25 9.76 -15.06 6.92
N ALA A 26 9.15 -14.09 7.58
CA ALA A 26 8.10 -14.32 8.56
C ALA A 26 6.86 -15.02 7.95
N TYR A 27 6.54 -14.73 6.67
CA TYR A 27 5.43 -15.36 5.96
C TYR A 27 5.75 -16.81 5.55
N ARG A 28 6.94 -17.04 4.95
CA ARG A 28 7.34 -18.37 4.45
C ARG A 28 7.78 -19.32 5.56
N GLU A 29 8.32 -18.77 6.64
CA GLU A 29 8.88 -19.49 7.76
C GLU A 29 8.19 -19.09 9.08
N PRO A 30 6.97 -19.54 9.36
CA PRO A 30 6.18 -19.07 10.52
C PRO A 30 6.84 -19.32 11.90
N ARG A 31 7.85 -20.20 11.94
CA ARG A 31 8.62 -20.52 13.16
C ARG A 31 9.96 -19.78 13.26
N ASN A 32 10.29 -18.92 12.29
CA ASN A 32 11.49 -18.09 12.33
C ASN A 32 11.35 -17.00 13.40
N ALA A 33 11.89 -17.28 14.59
CA ALA A 33 11.73 -16.41 15.75
C ALA A 33 12.31 -15.01 15.51
N ALA A 34 13.48 -14.92 14.87
CA ALA A 34 14.14 -13.64 14.59
C ALA A 34 13.31 -12.76 13.63
N ALA A 35 12.79 -13.35 12.55
CA ALA A 35 11.92 -12.62 11.62
C ALA A 35 10.62 -12.17 12.31
N ARG A 36 10.01 -13.01 13.15
CA ARG A 36 8.80 -12.66 13.90
C ARG A 36 9.02 -11.55 14.93
N GLU A 37 10.15 -11.57 15.63
CA GLU A 37 10.55 -10.51 16.57
C GLU A 37 10.72 -9.18 15.84
N ALA A 38 11.45 -9.16 14.71
CA ALA A 38 11.62 -7.97 13.88
C ALA A 38 10.27 -7.44 13.36
N MET A 39 9.38 -8.33 12.92
CA MET A 39 8.02 -7.96 12.49
C MET A 39 7.19 -7.37 13.62
N MET A 40 7.24 -7.95 14.83
CA MET A 40 6.51 -7.45 15.98
C MET A 40 6.99 -6.04 16.38
N LEU A 41 8.31 -5.85 16.46
CA LEU A 41 8.90 -4.55 16.77
C LEU A 41 8.56 -3.51 15.68
N GLY A 42 8.71 -3.90 14.40
CA GLY A 42 8.36 -3.04 13.27
C GLY A 42 6.88 -2.65 13.26
N ALA A 43 5.97 -3.58 13.51
CA ALA A 43 4.53 -3.30 13.62
C ALA A 43 4.21 -2.34 14.77
N THR A 44 4.87 -2.51 15.92
CA THR A 44 4.71 -1.60 17.07
C THR A 44 5.17 -0.18 16.72
N GLN A 45 6.34 -0.04 16.08
CA GLN A 45 6.86 1.27 15.67
C GLN A 45 5.96 1.92 14.60
N ALA A 46 5.46 1.14 13.63
CA ALA A 46 4.50 1.64 12.65
C ALA A 46 3.20 2.11 13.32
N GLY A 47 2.71 1.37 14.32
CA GLY A 47 1.55 1.76 15.12
C GLY A 47 1.75 3.09 15.83
N LEU A 48 2.91 3.28 16.48
CA LEU A 48 3.27 4.54 17.14
C LEU A 48 3.41 5.68 16.11
N ALA A 49 3.99 5.41 14.93
CA ALA A 49 4.12 6.41 13.87
C ALA A 49 2.75 6.95 13.43
N PHE A 50 1.81 6.08 13.02
CA PHE A 50 0.50 6.56 12.54
C PHE A 50 -0.39 7.10 13.67
N SER A 51 -0.19 6.70 14.90
CA SER A 51 -0.88 7.31 16.05
C SER A 51 -0.50 8.77 16.26
N ASN A 52 0.70 9.18 15.81
CA ASN A 52 1.20 10.53 15.90
C ASN A 52 1.11 11.33 14.59
N SER A 53 0.82 10.71 13.45
CA SER A 53 0.77 11.36 12.13
C SER A 53 -0.52 11.07 11.35
N SER A 54 -1.46 10.36 11.96
CA SER A 54 -2.68 9.87 11.29
C SER A 54 -2.38 8.93 10.11
N VAL A 55 -3.44 8.43 9.49
CA VAL A 55 -3.41 7.58 8.30
C VAL A 55 -3.79 8.39 7.06
N ALA A 56 -3.56 7.84 5.86
CA ALA A 56 -3.78 8.54 4.61
C ALA A 56 -4.78 7.79 3.70
N LEU A 57 -4.71 8.05 2.40
CA LEU A 57 -5.65 7.59 1.38
C LEU A 57 -5.92 6.07 1.43
N VAL A 58 -4.88 5.24 1.56
CA VAL A 58 -5.05 3.78 1.56
C VAL A 58 -6.01 3.31 2.65
N HIS A 59 -5.90 3.88 3.85
CA HIS A 59 -6.79 3.55 4.97
C HIS A 59 -8.19 4.12 4.79
N GLY A 60 -8.30 5.33 4.23
CA GLY A 60 -9.61 5.90 3.90
C GLY A 60 -10.40 4.99 2.97
N MET A 61 -9.73 4.40 1.98
CA MET A 61 -10.35 3.53 0.98
C MET A 61 -10.52 2.08 1.44
N SER A 62 -9.64 1.55 2.29
CA SER A 62 -9.76 0.17 2.78
C SER A 62 -10.97 -0.05 3.68
N ARG A 63 -11.41 0.99 4.40
CA ARG A 63 -12.58 0.90 5.30
C ARG A 63 -13.87 0.55 4.57
N PRO A 64 -14.31 1.28 3.52
CA PRO A 64 -15.50 0.92 2.77
C PRO A 64 -15.37 -0.45 2.07
N ILE A 65 -14.19 -0.84 1.57
CA ILE A 65 -13.98 -2.18 1.02
C ILE A 65 -14.25 -3.26 2.08
N GLY A 66 -13.72 -3.07 3.28
CA GLY A 66 -14.00 -3.97 4.39
C GLY A 66 -15.48 -4.05 4.76
N ALA A 67 -16.17 -2.90 4.74
CA ALA A 67 -17.59 -2.81 5.08
C ALA A 67 -18.51 -3.46 4.02
N HIS A 68 -18.25 -3.23 2.73
CA HIS A 68 -19.12 -3.71 1.65
C HIS A 68 -18.80 -5.13 1.16
N PHE A 69 -17.53 -5.55 1.27
CA PHE A 69 -17.04 -6.83 0.72
C PHE A 69 -16.45 -7.78 1.77
N HIS A 70 -16.51 -7.42 3.05
CA HIS A 70 -16.01 -8.22 4.17
C HIS A 70 -14.52 -8.61 4.05
N VAL A 71 -13.72 -7.79 3.38
CA VAL A 71 -12.28 -7.97 3.26
C VAL A 71 -11.62 -7.55 4.57
N ALA A 72 -10.73 -8.39 5.10
CA ALA A 72 -9.95 -8.02 6.29
C ALA A 72 -9.17 -6.72 6.06
N HIS A 73 -9.13 -5.83 7.06
CA HIS A 73 -8.57 -4.47 6.93
C HIS A 73 -7.12 -4.46 6.39
N GLY A 74 -6.25 -5.30 6.94
CA GLY A 74 -4.86 -5.39 6.47
C GLY A 74 -4.77 -5.85 5.02
N LEU A 75 -5.62 -6.79 4.61
CA LEU A 75 -5.66 -7.30 3.24
C LEU A 75 -6.19 -6.24 2.25
N SER A 76 -7.25 -5.52 2.61
CA SER A 76 -7.76 -4.43 1.75
C SER A 76 -6.75 -3.28 1.60
N ASN A 77 -5.98 -2.96 2.66
CA ASN A 77 -4.85 -2.04 2.53
C ASN A 77 -3.79 -2.56 1.56
N ALA A 78 -3.40 -3.84 1.66
CA ALA A 78 -2.40 -4.44 0.77
C ALA A 78 -2.86 -4.45 -0.70
N MET A 79 -4.12 -4.78 -0.97
CA MET A 79 -4.71 -4.75 -2.32
C MET A 79 -4.64 -3.36 -2.97
N LEU A 80 -4.81 -2.30 -2.18
CA LEU A 80 -4.86 -0.92 -2.66
C LEU A 80 -3.48 -0.26 -2.71
N LEU A 81 -2.52 -0.72 -1.88
CA LEU A 81 -1.26 -0.03 -1.64
C LEU A 81 -0.49 0.30 -2.92
N PRO A 82 -0.29 -0.61 -3.90
CA PRO A 82 0.41 -0.28 -5.12
C PRO A 82 -0.25 0.85 -5.92
N ALA A 83 -1.58 0.81 -6.07
CA ALA A 83 -2.32 1.83 -6.81
C ALA A 83 -2.26 3.21 -6.12
N VAL A 84 -2.40 3.25 -4.78
CA VAL A 84 -2.27 4.48 -4.00
C VAL A 84 -0.86 5.04 -4.06
N MET A 85 0.17 4.19 -4.03
CA MET A 85 1.55 4.64 -4.16
C MET A 85 1.81 5.25 -5.54
N ARG A 86 1.39 4.60 -6.62
CA ARG A 86 1.50 5.16 -7.99
C ARG A 86 0.80 6.52 -8.11
N PHE A 87 -0.39 6.65 -7.52
CA PHE A 87 -1.14 7.90 -7.51
C PHE A 87 -0.38 9.02 -6.78
N SER A 88 0.31 8.69 -5.69
CA SER A 88 0.85 9.66 -4.73
C SER A 88 2.32 10.00 -4.95
N VAL A 89 3.10 9.10 -5.55
CA VAL A 89 4.58 9.16 -5.59
C VAL A 89 5.12 10.44 -6.22
N GLY A 90 4.50 10.92 -7.30
CA GLY A 90 4.91 12.14 -7.99
C GLY A 90 4.72 13.43 -7.18
N ALA A 91 3.89 13.41 -6.14
CA ALA A 91 3.64 14.57 -5.29
C ALA A 91 4.62 14.71 -4.11
N ALA A 92 5.42 13.67 -3.83
CA ALA A 92 6.38 13.70 -2.71
C ALA A 92 7.61 12.80 -2.97
N PRO A 93 8.33 12.95 -4.09
CA PRO A 93 9.38 12.02 -4.48
C PRO A 93 10.47 11.87 -3.42
N SER A 94 10.92 12.94 -2.78
CA SER A 94 11.95 12.88 -1.73
C SER A 94 11.52 12.04 -0.52
N ARG A 95 10.26 12.15 -0.10
CA ARG A 95 9.76 11.35 1.03
C ARG A 95 9.63 9.86 0.67
N TYR A 96 9.21 9.55 -0.56
CA TYR A 96 9.22 8.18 -1.06
C TYR A 96 10.64 7.64 -1.22
N ALA A 97 11.62 8.50 -1.60
CA ALA A 97 13.03 8.13 -1.65
C ALA A 97 13.59 7.79 -0.27
N ASP A 98 13.22 8.53 0.79
CA ASP A 98 13.60 8.19 2.16
C ASP A 98 13.02 6.85 2.59
N CYS A 99 11.78 6.57 2.22
CA CYS A 99 11.18 5.25 2.41
C CYS A 99 11.91 4.16 1.62
N ALA A 100 12.30 4.43 0.37
CA ALA A 100 13.07 3.50 -0.46
C ALA A 100 14.42 3.15 0.19
N ARG A 101 15.15 4.14 0.67
CA ARG A 101 16.43 3.95 1.40
C ARG A 101 16.21 3.13 2.67
N ALA A 102 15.15 3.41 3.42
CA ALA A 102 14.79 2.65 4.62
C ALA A 102 14.39 1.21 4.29
N TYR A 103 13.79 0.96 3.13
CA TYR A 103 13.47 -0.38 2.62
C TYR A 103 14.71 -1.14 2.13
N GLY A 104 15.84 -0.46 1.94
CA GLY A 104 17.10 -1.05 1.49
C GLY A 104 17.39 -0.88 -0.02
N LEU A 105 16.69 0.03 -0.69
CA LEU A 105 16.91 0.36 -2.09
C LEU A 105 17.99 1.43 -2.24
N SER A 106 18.70 1.40 -3.36
CA SER A 106 19.67 2.42 -3.79
C SER A 106 19.32 2.93 -5.19
N GLY A 107 19.72 4.15 -5.50
CA GLY A 107 19.46 4.78 -6.80
C GLY A 107 20.07 6.18 -6.89
N ASP A 108 20.13 6.71 -8.11
CA ASP A 108 20.89 7.92 -8.43
C ASP A 108 20.10 9.22 -8.21
N SER A 109 18.79 9.14 -8.04
CA SER A 109 17.93 10.30 -7.75
C SER A 109 16.75 9.93 -6.85
N ASP A 110 16.12 10.93 -6.24
CA ASP A 110 14.93 10.74 -5.42
C ASP A 110 13.76 10.22 -6.26
N GLU A 111 13.61 10.68 -7.49
CA GLU A 111 12.56 10.22 -8.40
C GLU A 111 12.76 8.73 -8.77
N ALA A 112 13.99 8.33 -9.07
CA ALA A 112 14.32 6.95 -9.39
C ALA A 112 14.07 6.02 -8.19
N LEU A 113 14.51 6.44 -6.99
CA LEU A 113 14.28 5.72 -5.74
C LEU A 113 12.78 5.59 -5.42
N ALA A 114 12.03 6.67 -5.59
CA ALA A 114 10.60 6.68 -5.34
C ALA A 114 9.85 5.70 -6.26
N GLN A 115 10.20 5.66 -7.55
CA GLN A 115 9.64 4.68 -8.50
C GLN A 115 10.09 3.25 -8.17
N ALA A 116 11.36 3.06 -7.83
CA ALA A 116 11.88 1.75 -7.42
C ALA A 116 11.13 1.19 -6.19
N LEU A 117 10.75 2.06 -5.23
CA LEU A 117 9.94 1.64 -4.09
C LEU A 117 8.57 1.13 -4.51
N VAL A 118 7.91 1.81 -5.45
CA VAL A 118 6.61 1.35 -5.98
C VAL A 118 6.74 -0.06 -6.55
N GLY A 119 7.73 -0.28 -7.43
CA GLY A 119 7.99 -1.60 -8.00
C GLY A 119 8.33 -2.67 -6.94
N ALA A 120 9.12 -2.30 -5.92
CA ALA A 120 9.47 -3.22 -4.83
C ALA A 120 8.25 -3.63 -3.99
N ILE A 121 7.28 -2.73 -3.79
CA ILE A 121 6.02 -3.05 -3.07
C ILE A 121 5.10 -3.89 -3.95
N GLU A 122 5.04 -3.65 -5.25
CA GLU A 122 4.30 -4.50 -6.19
C GLU A 122 4.85 -5.93 -6.17
N GLN A 123 6.18 -6.07 -6.25
CA GLN A 123 6.83 -7.38 -6.15
C GLN A 123 6.59 -8.04 -4.79
N LEU A 124 6.60 -7.26 -3.69
CA LEU A 124 6.27 -7.78 -2.37
C LEU A 124 4.84 -8.32 -2.31
N CYS A 125 3.87 -7.59 -2.86
CA CYS A 125 2.49 -8.07 -2.92
C CYS A 125 2.36 -9.37 -3.74
N ALA A 126 3.08 -9.49 -4.85
CA ALA A 126 3.13 -10.70 -5.66
C ALA A 126 3.76 -11.88 -4.88
N ASP A 127 4.92 -11.66 -4.24
CA ASP A 127 5.63 -12.69 -3.45
C ASP A 127 4.83 -13.22 -2.26
N LEU A 128 3.93 -12.41 -1.73
CA LEU A 128 3.02 -12.75 -0.62
C LEU A 128 1.64 -13.21 -1.10
N ALA A 129 1.45 -13.37 -2.41
CA ALA A 129 0.19 -13.75 -3.03
C ALA A 129 -1.00 -12.87 -2.59
N VAL A 130 -0.78 -11.55 -2.47
CA VAL A 130 -1.87 -10.60 -2.19
C VAL A 130 -2.84 -10.63 -3.38
N PRO A 131 -4.11 -11.03 -3.18
CA PRO A 131 -5.06 -11.13 -4.28
C PRO A 131 -5.49 -9.75 -4.76
N THR A 132 -5.84 -9.63 -6.03
CA THR A 132 -6.62 -8.49 -6.51
C THR A 132 -8.07 -8.58 -5.98
N PRO A 133 -8.86 -7.51 -6.02
CA PRO A 133 -10.29 -7.56 -5.68
C PRO A 133 -11.03 -8.68 -6.42
N ARG A 134 -10.76 -8.87 -7.72
CA ARG A 134 -11.33 -9.94 -8.53
C ARG A 134 -10.88 -11.33 -8.07
N ALA A 135 -9.59 -11.52 -7.85
CA ALA A 135 -9.05 -12.82 -7.40
C ALA A 135 -9.52 -13.18 -5.99
N TYR A 136 -9.87 -12.18 -5.17
CA TYR A 136 -10.51 -12.37 -3.87
C TYR A 136 -11.97 -12.84 -3.98
N GLY A 137 -12.59 -12.71 -5.16
CA GLY A 137 -13.97 -13.11 -5.43
C GLY A 137 -14.97 -11.95 -5.36
N ILE A 138 -14.52 -10.71 -5.42
CA ILE A 138 -15.41 -9.55 -5.50
C ILE A 138 -16.00 -9.47 -6.91
N ASP A 139 -17.34 -9.44 -6.98
CA ASP A 139 -18.06 -9.26 -8.24
C ASP A 139 -17.80 -7.87 -8.84
N LYS A 140 -17.42 -7.85 -10.12
CA LYS A 140 -17.05 -6.60 -10.79
C LYS A 140 -18.23 -5.63 -10.92
N ALA A 141 -19.43 -6.11 -11.22
CA ALA A 141 -20.59 -5.24 -11.37
C ALA A 141 -20.93 -4.57 -10.02
N ARG A 142 -20.85 -5.34 -8.93
CA ARG A 142 -21.04 -4.81 -7.59
C ARG A 142 -19.94 -3.84 -7.15
N TRP A 143 -18.71 -4.11 -7.56
CA TRP A 143 -17.58 -3.19 -7.34
C TRP A 143 -17.80 -1.85 -8.04
N ASP A 144 -18.14 -1.89 -9.33
CA ASP A 144 -18.37 -0.68 -10.14
C ASP A 144 -19.57 0.12 -9.63
N GLU A 145 -20.65 -0.55 -9.23
CA GLU A 145 -21.83 0.07 -8.62
C GLU A 145 -21.49 0.82 -7.33
N LEU A 146 -20.64 0.23 -6.49
CA LEU A 146 -20.29 0.80 -5.17
C LEU A 146 -19.10 1.76 -5.21
N ALA A 147 -18.31 1.78 -6.28
CA ALA A 147 -17.10 2.60 -6.35
C ALA A 147 -17.34 4.09 -6.04
N PRO A 148 -18.40 4.76 -6.56
CA PRO A 148 -18.72 6.15 -6.20
C PRO A 148 -19.01 6.32 -4.71
N LEU A 149 -19.82 5.45 -4.13
CA LEU A 149 -20.15 5.49 -2.70
C LEU A 149 -18.90 5.24 -1.84
N MET A 150 -18.07 4.28 -2.22
CA MET A 150 -16.81 4.01 -1.50
C MET A 150 -15.86 5.20 -1.54
N ALA A 151 -15.81 5.93 -2.66
CA ALA A 151 -15.01 7.15 -2.78
C ALA A 151 -15.52 8.26 -1.85
N GLU A 152 -16.84 8.49 -1.79
CA GLU A 152 -17.47 9.43 -0.87
C GLU A 152 -17.19 9.07 0.60
N GLN A 153 -17.35 7.80 0.97
CA GLN A 153 -17.06 7.30 2.32
C GLN A 153 -15.59 7.46 2.69
N ALA A 154 -14.67 7.22 1.73
CA ALA A 154 -13.25 7.45 1.93
C ALA A 154 -12.96 8.92 2.23
N LEU A 155 -13.49 9.85 1.43
CA LEU A 155 -13.32 11.28 1.63
C LEU A 155 -13.92 11.76 2.95
N ALA A 156 -15.13 11.31 3.29
CA ALA A 156 -15.81 11.63 4.54
C ALA A 156 -15.02 11.19 5.79
N SER A 157 -14.15 10.19 5.67
CA SER A 157 -13.28 9.76 6.76
C SER A 157 -12.20 10.78 7.14
N GLY A 158 -11.94 11.78 6.28
CA GLY A 158 -10.87 12.76 6.44
C GLY A 158 -9.45 12.22 6.14
N SER A 159 -9.26 10.91 6.10
CA SER A 159 -7.95 10.29 5.90
C SER A 159 -7.28 10.65 4.57
N PRO A 160 -7.99 10.75 3.43
CA PRO A 160 -7.40 11.16 2.16
C PRO A 160 -6.80 12.58 2.18
N GLY A 161 -7.30 13.47 3.05
CA GLY A 161 -6.76 14.82 3.23
C GLY A 161 -5.31 14.83 3.78
N ASN A 162 -4.86 13.75 4.41
CA ASN A 162 -3.48 13.58 4.88
C ASN A 162 -2.55 12.93 3.84
N ASN A 163 -3.05 12.61 2.63
CA ASN A 163 -2.24 12.02 1.58
C ASN A 163 -1.35 13.07 0.89
N PRO A 164 -0.14 12.74 0.39
CA PRO A 164 0.72 13.67 -0.33
C PRO A 164 0.04 14.34 -1.53
N ARG A 165 -0.75 13.59 -2.29
CA ARG A 165 -1.69 14.08 -3.30
C ARG A 165 -3.09 13.82 -2.80
N VAL A 166 -3.82 14.88 -2.48
CA VAL A 166 -5.20 14.79 -2.02
C VAL A 166 -6.10 14.55 -3.24
N PRO A 167 -6.81 13.42 -3.33
CA PRO A 167 -7.68 13.14 -4.45
C PRO A 167 -9.06 13.76 -4.28
N ASP A 168 -9.76 13.99 -5.39
CA ASP A 168 -11.20 14.11 -5.42
C ASP A 168 -11.90 12.73 -5.60
N ALA A 169 -13.24 12.72 -5.62
CA ALA A 169 -14.00 11.46 -5.74
C ALA A 169 -13.78 10.77 -7.10
N ALA A 170 -13.69 11.52 -8.18
CA ALA A 170 -13.46 10.98 -9.52
C ALA A 170 -12.06 10.35 -9.62
N GLU A 171 -11.04 11.01 -9.09
CA GLU A 171 -9.68 10.48 -9.02
C GLU A 171 -9.57 9.21 -8.18
N ILE A 172 -10.37 9.09 -7.11
CA ILE A 172 -10.44 7.84 -6.35
C ILE A 172 -11.05 6.72 -7.19
N VAL A 173 -12.18 6.97 -7.85
CA VAL A 173 -12.87 5.95 -8.66
C VAL A 173 -11.99 5.52 -9.83
N GLU A 174 -11.47 6.45 -10.62
CA GLU A 174 -10.71 6.15 -11.84
C GLU A 174 -9.26 5.79 -11.57
N GLY A 175 -8.61 6.56 -10.69
CA GLY A 175 -7.17 6.48 -10.47
C GLY A 175 -6.74 5.36 -9.51
N VAL A 176 -7.56 5.01 -8.54
CA VAL A 176 -7.19 4.02 -7.51
C VAL A 176 -8.06 2.76 -7.60
N LEU A 177 -9.39 2.88 -7.54
CA LEU A 177 -10.29 1.72 -7.61
C LEU A 177 -10.28 1.08 -9.01
N GLY A 178 -10.27 1.89 -10.07
CA GLY A 178 -10.17 1.39 -11.43
C GLY A 178 -8.86 0.63 -11.68
N ARG A 179 -7.73 1.12 -11.16
CA ARG A 179 -6.43 0.44 -11.29
C ARG A 179 -6.30 -0.78 -10.40
N ALA A 180 -6.86 -0.78 -9.20
CA ALA A 180 -6.89 -1.95 -8.33
C ALA A 180 -7.65 -3.13 -9.00
N GLY A 181 -8.70 -2.83 -9.75
CA GLY A 181 -9.43 -3.82 -10.55
C GLY A 181 -8.70 -4.28 -11.83
N SER A 182 -7.78 -3.48 -12.38
CA SER A 182 -7.10 -3.74 -13.66
C SER A 182 -5.69 -4.35 -13.53
N ILE A 183 -5.14 -4.50 -12.32
CA ILE A 183 -3.82 -5.13 -12.09
C ILE A 183 -3.78 -6.57 -12.63
N ASP A 184 -4.92 -7.24 -12.72
CA ASP A 184 -5.05 -8.57 -13.33
C ASP A 184 -4.51 -8.66 -14.77
N GLN A 185 -4.65 -7.60 -15.58
CA GLN A 185 -4.21 -7.65 -16.98
C GLN A 185 -2.68 -7.59 -17.10
N ALA A 186 -2.01 -6.80 -16.27
CA ALA A 186 -0.55 -6.68 -16.31
C ALA A 186 0.14 -7.94 -15.75
N LEU A 187 -0.43 -8.56 -14.71
CA LEU A 187 0.10 -9.79 -14.13
C LEU A 187 -0.12 -11.00 -15.08
N HIS A 188 -1.28 -11.11 -15.71
CA HIS A 188 -1.55 -12.14 -16.73
C HIS A 188 -0.66 -11.97 -17.97
N GLN A 189 -0.44 -10.73 -18.45
CA GLN A 189 0.47 -10.47 -19.57
C GLN A 189 1.93 -10.81 -19.23
N ALA A 190 2.35 -10.63 -17.98
CA ALA A 190 3.70 -11.01 -17.54
C ALA A 190 3.84 -12.54 -17.39
N LEU A 191 2.80 -13.24 -16.95
CA LEU A 191 2.78 -14.70 -16.85
C LEU A 191 2.67 -15.36 -18.23
N ASP A 192 1.87 -14.79 -19.14
CA ASP A 192 1.73 -15.25 -20.54
C ASP A 192 2.99 -14.94 -21.37
N ALA A 193 3.82 -13.97 -20.96
CA ALA A 193 5.10 -13.63 -21.59
C ALA A 193 6.27 -14.57 -21.20
N GLY A 194 6.00 -15.68 -20.52
CA GLY A 194 6.95 -16.78 -20.39
C GLY A 194 8.04 -16.62 -19.33
N TRP A 195 7.77 -15.90 -18.25
CA TRP A 195 8.60 -15.96 -17.04
C TRP A 195 8.24 -17.22 -16.24
N SER A 196 8.83 -18.35 -16.63
CA SER A 196 8.89 -19.52 -15.75
C SER A 196 9.84 -19.23 -14.59
N LEU A 197 9.33 -19.47 -13.37
CA LEU A 197 10.07 -19.48 -12.11
C LEU A 197 11.20 -20.52 -12.12
#